data_a388db1d919f608b576e32bc778d02af
#
_entry.id   a388db1d919f608b576e32bc778d02af
#
_cell.length_a   1.000
_cell.length_b   1.000
_cell.length_c   1.000
_cell.angle_alpha   90.00
_cell.angle_beta   90.00
_cell.angle_gamma   90.00
#
_symmetry.space_group_name_H-M   'P 1'
#
loop_
_entity.id
_entity.type
_entity.pdbx_description
1 polymer ?
#
loop_
_entity_poly.entity_id
_entity_poly.type
_entity_poly.pdbx_seq_one_letter_code
_entity_poly.pdbx_strand_id
1 'polypeptide(L)'
;KLRDWLFSRQRFWGEPFPILHEVDDQDRPTGRLRAVPAEDLPVDLPPLDDFKPHGRPEPPLAKAPEDWLYVEIDGRRYRRETNTMPQWAGSCWYYLRFVDPLNDQALVDSAKEKAWMPVDLYVGGAEHAVLHLLYARFWHKVLFDRGHVSTVEPFQRLVNQGMILGEMEFTTYRRPDGTAVSSNRLTRDAEGFLIDQDSGQRVIE
;
A
#
# COMPACT_ATOMS: atom_id res chain seq x y z
N LYS A 1 0.69 -23.31 12.45
CA LYS A 1 1.43 -23.23 11.17
C LYS A 1 0.69 -22.23 10.30
N LEU A 2 1.36 -21.15 9.91
CA LEU A 2 0.82 -20.17 8.96
C LEU A 2 0.69 -20.87 7.60
N ARG A 3 -0.37 -20.51 6.85
CA ARG A 3 -0.49 -20.89 5.45
C ARG A 3 0.39 -19.98 4.61
N ASP A 4 0.88 -20.50 3.50
CA ASP A 4 1.56 -19.67 2.51
C ASP A 4 0.60 -18.61 1.97
N TRP A 5 1.10 -17.43 1.76
CA TRP A 5 0.35 -16.30 1.24
C TRP A 5 1.16 -15.59 0.16
N LEU A 6 0.46 -14.98 -0.78
CA LEU A 6 1.11 -14.27 -1.86
C LEU A 6 1.52 -12.87 -1.39
N PHE A 7 2.83 -12.63 -1.29
CA PHE A 7 3.40 -11.36 -0.85
C PHE A 7 3.69 -10.41 -2.03
N SER A 8 3.02 -10.54 -3.15
CA SER A 8 3.16 -9.68 -4.30
C SER A 8 1.82 -9.17 -4.80
N ARG A 9 1.83 -8.02 -5.46
CA ARG A 9 0.66 -7.39 -6.06
C ARG A 9 0.97 -6.94 -7.48
N GLN A 10 0.04 -7.15 -8.38
CA GLN A 10 0.06 -6.63 -9.75
C GLN A 10 -0.44 -5.19 -9.78
N ARG A 11 0.25 -4.29 -9.07
CA ARG A 11 -0.08 -2.87 -8.97
C ARG A 11 1.16 -2.05 -9.25
N PHE A 12 0.98 -0.87 -9.81
CA PHE A 12 2.07 0.09 -9.96
C PHE A 12 2.47 0.67 -8.60
N TRP A 13 1.49 1.12 -7.83
CA TRP A 13 1.75 1.78 -6.55
C TRP A 13 2.03 0.76 -5.45
N GLY A 14 3.22 0.83 -4.92
CA GLY A 14 3.73 -0.04 -3.86
C GLY A 14 5.26 -0.06 -3.88
N GLU A 15 5.87 -0.66 -2.86
CA GLU A 15 7.32 -0.84 -2.81
C GLU A 15 7.75 -1.89 -3.85
N PRO A 16 8.68 -1.55 -4.77
CA PRO A 16 9.26 -2.53 -5.68
C PRO A 16 10.05 -3.61 -4.94
N PHE A 17 10.05 -4.82 -5.47
CA PHE A 17 10.93 -5.86 -4.95
C PHE A 17 12.37 -5.62 -5.41
N PRO A 18 13.36 -5.64 -4.51
CA PRO A 18 14.76 -5.55 -4.87
C PRO A 18 15.29 -6.93 -5.37
N ILE A 19 14.61 -7.50 -6.35
CA ILE A 19 14.88 -8.83 -6.90
C ILE A 19 15.04 -8.73 -8.42
N LEU A 20 16.05 -9.43 -8.90
CA LEU A 20 16.41 -9.56 -10.32
C LEU A 20 16.26 -11.01 -10.75
N HIS A 21 15.60 -11.23 -11.88
CA HIS A 21 15.44 -12.52 -12.53
C HIS A 21 16.47 -12.63 -13.66
N GLU A 22 17.39 -13.59 -13.59
CA GLU A 22 18.31 -13.85 -14.69
C GLU A 22 17.52 -14.31 -15.92
N VAL A 23 17.81 -13.71 -17.07
CA VAL A 23 17.18 -14.05 -18.36
C VAL A 23 18.22 -14.52 -19.37
N ASP A 24 17.77 -15.38 -20.28
CA ASP A 24 18.58 -15.83 -21.43
C ASP A 24 18.52 -14.83 -22.60
N ASP A 25 19.21 -15.12 -23.70
CA ASP A 25 19.25 -14.30 -24.90
C ASP A 25 17.90 -14.13 -25.60
N GLN A 26 16.88 -14.87 -25.17
CA GLN A 26 15.51 -14.80 -25.67
C GLN A 26 14.54 -14.20 -24.64
N ASP A 27 15.07 -13.50 -23.61
CA ASP A 27 14.32 -12.89 -22.52
C ASP A 27 13.51 -13.86 -21.66
N ARG A 28 13.84 -15.15 -21.65
CA ARG A 28 13.17 -16.15 -20.84
C ARG A 28 13.88 -16.30 -19.49
N PRO A 29 13.12 -16.32 -18.37
CA PRO A 29 13.71 -16.53 -17.05
C PRO A 29 14.46 -17.87 -16.96
N THR A 30 15.70 -17.83 -16.48
CA THR A 30 16.52 -19.04 -16.25
C THR A 30 16.15 -19.75 -14.93
N GLY A 31 15.32 -19.11 -14.10
CA GLY A 31 14.99 -19.57 -12.76
C GLY A 31 15.96 -19.11 -11.66
N ARG A 32 17.05 -18.43 -12.04
CA ARG A 32 17.99 -17.86 -11.06
C ARG A 32 17.54 -16.48 -10.64
N LEU A 33 17.64 -16.23 -9.33
CA LEU A 33 17.31 -14.94 -8.72
C LEU A 33 18.57 -14.31 -8.14
N ARG A 34 18.62 -12.98 -8.16
CA ARG A 34 19.66 -12.18 -7.51
C ARG A 34 19.00 -11.01 -6.78
N ALA A 35 19.52 -10.65 -5.62
CA ALA A 35 19.16 -9.39 -4.98
C ALA A 35 19.77 -8.21 -5.77
N VAL A 36 19.06 -7.09 -5.81
CA VAL A 36 19.63 -5.83 -6.28
C VAL A 36 20.82 -5.47 -5.39
N PRO A 37 21.98 -5.08 -5.96
CA PRO A 37 23.13 -4.62 -5.19
C PRO A 37 22.75 -3.50 -4.20
N ALA A 38 23.41 -3.48 -3.03
CA ALA A 38 23.06 -2.52 -1.99
C ALA A 38 23.30 -1.05 -2.42
N GLU A 39 24.28 -0.83 -3.29
CA GLU A 39 24.62 0.46 -3.89
C GLU A 39 23.55 0.98 -4.84
N ASP A 40 22.71 0.10 -5.39
CA ASP A 40 21.63 0.42 -6.32
C ASP A 40 20.26 0.55 -5.62
N LEU A 41 20.23 0.56 -4.30
CA LEU A 41 19.02 0.77 -3.50
C LEU A 41 18.85 2.23 -3.10
N PRO A 42 17.62 2.71 -2.98
CA PRO A 42 16.35 2.01 -3.18
C PRO A 42 16.01 1.80 -4.68
N VAL A 43 15.17 0.81 -4.95
CA VAL A 43 14.57 0.64 -6.28
C VAL A 43 13.39 1.61 -6.40
N ASP A 44 13.57 2.68 -7.14
CA ASP A 44 12.52 3.67 -7.38
C ASP A 44 11.54 3.23 -8.46
N LEU A 45 10.28 3.68 -8.34
CA LEU A 45 9.28 3.47 -9.38
C LEU A 45 9.58 4.33 -10.61
N PRO A 46 9.60 3.76 -11.82
CA PRO A 46 9.84 4.53 -13.04
C PRO A 46 8.60 5.34 -13.43
N PRO A 47 8.74 6.42 -14.21
CA PRO A 47 7.59 7.07 -14.80
C PRO A 47 6.90 6.13 -15.79
N LEU A 48 5.56 6.09 -15.76
CA LEU A 48 4.73 5.39 -16.73
C LEU A 48 3.65 6.32 -17.28
N ASP A 49 3.37 6.20 -18.57
CA ASP A 49 2.31 6.97 -19.24
C ASP A 49 0.94 6.34 -19.07
N ASP A 50 0.87 5.02 -18.81
CA ASP A 50 -0.38 4.28 -18.67
C ASP A 50 -0.33 3.26 -17.54
N PHE A 51 -1.24 3.44 -16.58
CA PHE A 51 -1.40 2.59 -15.39
C PHE A 51 -2.58 1.61 -15.52
N LYS A 52 -3.32 1.63 -16.63
CA LYS A 52 -4.54 0.84 -16.77
C LYS A 52 -4.22 -0.65 -16.89
N PRO A 53 -5.03 -1.51 -16.26
CA PRO A 53 -4.99 -2.93 -16.53
C PRO A 53 -5.29 -3.19 -18.02
N HIS A 54 -4.50 -4.05 -18.65
CA HIS A 54 -4.62 -4.35 -20.08
C HIS A 54 -5.11 -5.77 -20.38
N GLY A 55 -5.69 -6.46 -19.38
CA GLY A 55 -6.23 -7.82 -19.55
C GLY A 55 -5.17 -8.91 -19.74
N ARG A 56 -3.89 -8.57 -19.50
CA ARG A 56 -2.77 -9.51 -19.50
C ARG A 56 -2.34 -9.81 -18.06
N PRO A 57 -1.67 -10.95 -17.82
CA PRO A 57 -1.21 -11.32 -16.48
C PRO A 57 -0.04 -10.46 -15.96
N GLU A 58 0.61 -9.68 -16.83
CA GLU A 58 1.74 -8.84 -16.44
C GLU A 58 1.26 -7.60 -15.66
N PRO A 59 1.97 -7.23 -14.59
CA PRO A 59 1.66 -6.02 -13.81
C PRO A 59 2.00 -4.74 -14.60
N PRO A 60 1.49 -3.57 -14.18
CA PRO A 60 1.77 -2.29 -14.86
C PRO A 60 3.25 -1.98 -15.03
N LEU A 61 4.10 -2.33 -14.06
CA LEU A 61 5.56 -2.14 -14.15
C LEU A 61 6.23 -2.94 -15.27
N ALA A 62 5.57 -3.95 -15.83
CA ALA A 62 6.08 -4.66 -17.00
C ALA A 62 6.13 -3.78 -18.27
N LYS A 63 5.47 -2.59 -18.23
CA LYS A 63 5.51 -1.57 -19.28
C LYS A 63 6.60 -0.51 -19.04
N ALA A 64 7.40 -0.65 -18.00
CA ALA A 64 8.46 0.30 -17.71
C ALA A 64 9.49 0.35 -18.85
N PRO A 65 10.23 1.46 -18.98
CA PRO A 65 11.31 1.56 -19.96
C PRO A 65 12.36 0.45 -19.82
N GLU A 66 12.97 0.04 -20.92
CA GLU A 66 13.94 -1.07 -20.93
C GLU A 66 15.13 -0.82 -20.02
N ASP A 67 15.60 0.40 -19.91
CA ASP A 67 16.70 0.81 -19.03
C ASP A 67 16.36 0.66 -17.54
N TRP A 68 15.07 0.73 -17.19
CA TRP A 68 14.62 0.36 -15.86
C TRP A 68 14.40 -1.16 -15.72
N LEU A 69 13.82 -1.81 -16.72
CA LEU A 69 13.46 -3.23 -16.65
C LEU A 69 14.68 -4.14 -16.60
N TYR A 70 15.74 -3.80 -17.32
CA TYR A 70 16.89 -4.67 -17.49
C TYR A 70 18.16 -4.06 -16.91
N VAL A 71 18.93 -4.92 -16.27
CA VAL A 71 20.27 -4.58 -15.77
C VAL A 71 21.24 -5.67 -16.18
N GLU A 72 22.49 -5.28 -16.44
CA GLU A 72 23.58 -6.20 -16.71
C GLU A 72 24.55 -6.22 -15.53
N ILE A 73 24.80 -7.39 -14.96
CA ILE A 73 25.71 -7.58 -13.83
C ILE A 73 26.58 -8.80 -14.11
N ASP A 74 27.90 -8.62 -14.03
CA ASP A 74 28.89 -9.67 -14.24
C ASP A 74 28.73 -10.37 -15.62
N GLY A 75 28.38 -9.61 -16.67
CA GLY A 75 28.17 -10.13 -18.02
C GLY A 75 26.92 -10.99 -18.18
N ARG A 76 25.97 -10.88 -17.26
CA ARG A 76 24.67 -11.55 -17.31
C ARG A 76 23.55 -10.53 -17.30
N ARG A 77 22.51 -10.81 -18.10
CA ARG A 77 21.32 -9.97 -18.18
C ARG A 77 20.27 -10.41 -17.20
N TYR A 78 19.71 -9.41 -16.52
CA TYR A 78 18.65 -9.60 -15.54
C TYR A 78 17.46 -8.71 -15.85
N ARG A 79 16.28 -9.20 -15.56
CA ARG A 79 15.03 -8.42 -15.57
C ARG A 79 14.59 -8.15 -14.14
N ARG A 80 14.22 -6.90 -13.83
CA ARG A 80 13.66 -6.56 -12.52
C ARG A 80 12.33 -7.26 -12.28
N GLU A 81 12.05 -7.60 -11.01
CA GLU A 81 10.70 -7.98 -10.60
C GLU A 81 9.75 -6.81 -10.85
N THR A 82 8.62 -7.09 -11.49
CA THR A 82 7.64 -6.08 -11.91
C THR A 82 6.36 -6.06 -11.06
N ASN A 83 6.21 -7.00 -10.14
CA ASN A 83 5.22 -6.90 -9.09
C ASN A 83 5.70 -5.93 -8.00
N THR A 84 4.77 -5.40 -7.21
CA THR A 84 5.08 -4.60 -6.02
C THR A 84 4.69 -5.35 -4.76
N MET A 85 5.26 -4.94 -3.63
CA MET A 85 4.86 -5.46 -2.33
C MET A 85 3.46 -4.96 -1.96
N PRO A 86 2.73 -5.65 -1.06
CA PRO A 86 1.49 -5.12 -0.51
C PRO A 86 1.72 -3.78 0.18
N GLN A 87 0.73 -2.89 0.15
CA GLN A 87 0.82 -1.55 0.74
C GLN A 87 1.25 -1.53 2.22
N TRP A 88 0.97 -2.60 2.99
CA TRP A 88 1.41 -2.72 4.38
C TRP A 88 2.89 -3.07 4.54
N ALA A 89 3.58 -3.43 3.47
CA ALA A 89 5.03 -3.68 3.53
C ALA A 89 5.82 -2.41 3.87
N GLY A 90 5.39 -1.25 3.36
CA GLY A 90 5.98 0.04 3.71
C GLY A 90 5.59 0.52 5.11
N SER A 91 4.31 0.37 5.48
CA SER A 91 3.82 0.85 6.78
C SER A 91 4.08 -0.09 7.95
N CYS A 92 4.53 -1.33 7.72
CA CYS A 92 4.66 -2.32 8.78
C CYS A 92 5.82 -2.06 9.75
N TRP A 93 6.75 -1.18 9.43
CA TRP A 93 7.93 -0.89 10.23
C TRP A 93 8.06 0.59 10.65
N TYR A 94 7.06 1.43 10.35
CA TYR A 94 7.12 2.88 10.58
C TYR A 94 7.39 3.24 12.06
N TYR A 95 6.91 2.44 13.01
CA TYR A 95 7.11 2.67 14.44
C TYR A 95 8.59 2.64 14.85
N LEU A 96 9.44 1.88 14.16
CA LEU A 96 10.88 1.91 14.33
C LEU A 96 11.46 3.22 13.78
N ARG A 97 11.04 3.65 12.62
CA ARG A 97 11.51 4.89 12.01
C ARG A 97 11.10 6.13 12.81
N PHE A 98 9.97 6.10 13.51
CA PHE A 98 9.55 7.19 14.40
C PHE A 98 10.52 7.43 15.55
N VAL A 99 11.21 6.39 16.00
CA VAL A 99 12.23 6.51 17.05
C VAL A 99 13.46 7.30 16.56
N ASP A 100 13.79 7.19 15.27
CA ASP A 100 14.99 7.80 14.70
C ASP A 100 14.78 8.25 13.24
N PRO A 101 13.93 9.26 13.00
CA PRO A 101 13.45 9.60 11.66
C PRO A 101 14.50 10.21 10.74
N LEU A 102 15.58 10.78 11.28
CA LEU A 102 16.63 11.45 10.52
C LEU A 102 17.89 10.60 10.33
N ASN A 103 17.87 9.35 10.73
CA ASN A 103 19.00 8.45 10.56
C ASN A 103 19.10 7.97 9.12
N ASP A 104 20.16 8.37 8.43
CA ASP A 104 20.48 7.98 7.06
C ASP A 104 21.47 6.80 6.97
N GLN A 105 22.00 6.34 8.09
CA GLN A 105 23.00 5.27 8.16
C GLN A 105 22.40 3.91 8.54
N ALA A 106 21.27 3.91 9.25
CA ALA A 106 20.63 2.70 9.74
C ALA A 106 19.10 2.84 9.76
N LEU A 107 18.41 1.69 9.82
CA LEU A 107 16.96 1.64 10.03
C LEU A 107 16.55 2.42 11.28
N VAL A 108 17.29 2.24 12.35
CA VAL A 108 17.15 2.92 13.65
C VAL A 108 18.47 2.77 14.40
N ASP A 109 18.86 3.78 15.16
CA ASP A 109 20.00 3.68 16.08
C ASP A 109 19.72 2.64 17.17
N SER A 110 20.69 1.75 17.44
CA SER A 110 20.48 0.62 18.35
C SER A 110 20.31 1.03 19.82
N ALA A 111 20.87 2.16 20.24
CA ALA A 111 20.67 2.66 21.60
C ALA A 111 19.28 3.26 21.77
N LYS A 112 18.81 4.01 20.76
CA LYS A 112 17.44 4.53 20.73
C LYS A 112 16.41 3.40 20.64
N GLU A 113 16.66 2.41 19.80
CA GLU A 113 15.81 1.23 19.68
C GLU A 113 15.65 0.53 21.02
N LYS A 114 16.74 0.21 21.70
CA LYS A 114 16.73 -0.44 23.03
C LYS A 114 16.03 0.39 24.11
N ALA A 115 16.06 1.71 24.00
CA ALA A 115 15.44 2.60 24.97
C ALA A 115 13.92 2.73 24.78
N TRP A 116 13.43 2.60 23.52
CA TRP A 116 12.04 2.87 23.17
C TRP A 116 11.22 1.62 22.80
N MET A 117 11.91 0.48 22.51
CA MET A 117 11.22 -0.75 22.13
C MET A 117 11.18 -1.76 23.30
N PRO A 118 10.14 -2.63 23.36
CA PRO A 118 8.96 -2.63 22.49
C PRO A 118 8.01 -1.48 22.83
N VAL A 119 7.16 -1.08 21.89
CA VAL A 119 6.13 -0.04 22.11
C VAL A 119 5.20 -0.44 23.26
N ASP A 120 5.03 0.42 24.25
CA ASP A 120 4.28 0.10 25.48
C ASP A 120 2.77 -0.09 25.20
N LEU A 121 2.21 0.81 24.40
CA LEU A 121 0.77 0.80 24.07
C LEU A 121 0.56 1.11 22.60
N TYR A 122 -0.08 0.19 21.90
CA TYR A 122 -0.45 0.33 20.50
C TYR A 122 -1.95 0.32 20.33
N VAL A 123 -2.51 1.40 19.77
CA VAL A 123 -3.96 1.60 19.64
C VAL A 123 -4.35 1.56 18.17
N GLY A 124 -5.31 0.72 17.82
CA GLY A 124 -5.76 0.61 16.43
C GLY A 124 -7.03 -0.21 16.27
N GLY A 125 -7.74 0.02 15.17
CA GLY A 125 -9.00 -0.66 14.85
C GLY A 125 -8.88 -2.17 14.64
N ALA A 126 -10.01 -2.86 14.71
CA ALA A 126 -10.09 -4.32 14.56
C ALA A 126 -9.63 -4.81 13.19
N GLU A 127 -9.82 -4.01 12.15
CA GLU A 127 -9.41 -4.29 10.77
C GLU A 127 -7.91 -4.51 10.63
N HIS A 128 -7.10 -3.89 11.49
CA HIS A 128 -5.66 -4.02 11.45
C HIS A 128 -5.12 -5.35 11.98
N ALA A 129 -5.96 -6.16 12.62
CA ALA A 129 -5.54 -7.46 13.17
C ALA A 129 -4.99 -8.41 12.10
N VAL A 130 -5.62 -8.45 10.92
CA VAL A 130 -5.19 -9.28 9.77
C VAL A 130 -4.48 -8.48 8.69
N LEU A 131 -4.34 -7.18 8.86
CA LEU A 131 -3.69 -6.26 7.94
C LEU A 131 -2.36 -5.79 8.53
N HIS A 132 -2.29 -4.53 8.95
CA HIS A 132 -1.07 -3.91 9.48
C HIS A 132 -0.38 -4.73 10.59
N LEU A 133 -1.12 -5.20 11.58
CA LEU A 133 -0.53 -5.90 12.74
C LEU A 133 0.13 -7.23 12.37
N LEU A 134 -0.45 -7.96 11.42
CA LEU A 134 0.15 -9.20 10.93
C LEU A 134 1.50 -8.92 10.24
N TYR A 135 1.55 -7.91 9.38
CA TYR A 135 2.77 -7.51 8.69
C TYR A 135 3.81 -6.94 9.65
N ALA A 136 3.40 -6.05 10.56
CA ALA A 136 4.30 -5.44 11.55
C ALA A 136 4.96 -6.52 12.43
N ARG A 137 4.18 -7.45 12.95
CA ARG A 137 4.70 -8.54 13.78
C ARG A 137 5.61 -9.48 13.01
N PHE A 138 5.22 -9.88 11.79
CA PHE A 138 6.04 -10.75 10.95
C PHE A 138 7.39 -10.08 10.62
N TRP A 139 7.34 -8.83 10.17
CA TRP A 139 8.54 -8.08 9.80
C TRP A 139 9.46 -7.84 11.00
N HIS A 140 8.89 -7.50 12.15
CA HIS A 140 9.65 -7.32 13.39
C HIS A 140 10.40 -8.60 13.79
N LYS A 141 9.76 -9.77 13.66
CA LYS A 141 10.42 -11.06 13.93
C LYS A 141 11.57 -11.34 12.96
N VAL A 142 11.41 -11.01 11.69
CA VAL A 142 12.50 -11.12 10.70
C VAL A 142 13.66 -10.19 11.09
N LEU A 143 13.36 -8.95 11.49
CA LEU A 143 14.38 -8.00 11.94
C LEU A 143 15.07 -8.49 13.23
N PHE A 144 14.33 -9.10 14.16
CA PHE A 144 14.90 -9.71 15.35
C PHE A 144 15.82 -10.89 15.01
N ASP A 145 15.38 -11.81 14.17
CA ASP A 145 16.18 -12.96 13.72
C ASP A 145 17.46 -12.53 12.98
N ARG A 146 17.44 -11.34 12.38
CA ARG A 146 18.59 -10.74 11.69
C ARG A 146 19.43 -9.84 12.59
N GLY A 147 19.04 -9.63 13.87
CA GLY A 147 19.79 -8.83 14.84
C GLY A 147 19.65 -7.31 14.68
N HIS A 148 18.63 -6.85 13.95
CA HIS A 148 18.39 -5.41 13.73
C HIS A 148 17.54 -4.76 14.84
N VAL A 149 16.80 -5.54 15.61
CA VAL A 149 16.03 -5.08 16.78
C VAL A 149 16.29 -5.97 17.99
N SER A 150 16.09 -5.43 19.18
CA SER A 150 16.42 -6.09 20.45
C SER A 150 15.26 -6.92 21.03
N THR A 151 14.03 -6.73 20.55
CA THR A 151 12.84 -7.36 21.11
C THR A 151 12.18 -8.33 20.13
N VAL A 152 11.59 -9.41 20.64
CA VAL A 152 10.91 -10.44 19.81
C VAL A 152 9.55 -9.95 19.30
N GLU A 153 8.87 -9.11 20.09
CA GLU A 153 7.55 -8.57 19.77
C GLU A 153 7.62 -7.05 19.69
N PRO A 154 6.93 -6.44 18.72
CA PRO A 154 6.99 -5.00 18.51
C PRO A 154 6.19 -4.20 19.55
N PHE A 155 5.10 -4.78 20.09
CA PHE A 155 4.13 -4.12 20.96
C PHE A 155 3.92 -4.91 22.23
N GLN A 156 3.91 -4.25 23.40
CA GLN A 156 3.64 -4.87 24.70
C GLN A 156 2.13 -5.06 24.90
N ARG A 157 1.37 -4.03 24.58
CA ARG A 157 -0.10 -4.02 24.77
C ARG A 157 -0.78 -3.44 23.56
N LEU A 158 -1.77 -4.20 23.05
CA LEU A 158 -2.65 -3.77 21.96
C LEU A 158 -4.00 -3.36 22.57
N VAL A 159 -4.48 -2.19 22.20
CA VAL A 159 -5.85 -1.74 22.51
C VAL A 159 -6.61 -1.57 21.21
N ASN A 160 -7.64 -2.38 21.06
CA ASN A 160 -8.55 -2.31 19.94
C ASN A 160 -9.81 -1.55 20.39
N GLN A 161 -10.00 -0.32 19.89
CA GLN A 161 -11.15 0.51 20.21
C GLN A 161 -12.42 0.13 19.43
N GLY A 162 -12.38 -0.91 18.60
CA GLY A 162 -13.46 -1.28 17.70
C GLY A 162 -13.41 -0.52 16.37
N MET A 163 -14.43 -0.71 15.55
CA MET A 163 -14.58 0.04 14.30
C MET A 163 -15.08 1.45 14.58
N ILE A 164 -14.48 2.44 13.96
CA ILE A 164 -15.03 3.79 13.94
C ILE A 164 -16.24 3.76 13.01
N LEU A 165 -17.42 4.00 13.60
CA LEU A 165 -18.66 4.14 12.84
C LEU A 165 -18.82 5.61 12.50
N GLY A 166 -18.94 5.93 11.21
CA GLY A 166 -19.42 7.21 10.73
C GLY A 166 -20.92 7.09 10.49
N GLU A 167 -21.71 8.00 11.04
CA GLU A 167 -23.08 8.16 10.59
C GLU A 167 -23.05 8.66 9.15
N MET A 168 -23.68 7.90 8.26
CA MET A 168 -23.90 8.38 6.89
C MET A 168 -25.22 9.16 6.88
N GLU A 169 -25.12 10.43 6.60
CA GLU A 169 -26.29 11.27 6.33
C GLU A 169 -26.62 11.18 4.85
N PHE A 170 -27.84 10.78 4.53
CA PHE A 170 -28.35 10.75 3.17
C PHE A 170 -29.43 11.81 3.03
N THR A 171 -29.19 12.79 2.20
CA THR A 171 -30.21 13.73 1.79
C THR A 171 -31.01 13.13 0.63
N THR A 172 -32.33 12.96 0.81
CA THR A 172 -33.25 12.50 -0.22
C THR A 172 -34.17 13.62 -0.63
N TYR A 173 -34.27 13.85 -1.91
CA TYR A 173 -35.15 14.87 -2.47
C TYR A 173 -36.44 14.24 -2.98
N ARG A 174 -37.58 14.82 -2.60
CA ARG A 174 -38.90 14.30 -2.97
C ARG A 174 -39.81 15.39 -3.52
N ARG A 175 -40.63 15.03 -4.50
CA ARG A 175 -41.77 15.87 -4.91
C ARG A 175 -42.84 15.89 -3.81
N PRO A 176 -43.81 16.85 -3.89
CA PRO A 176 -44.91 16.90 -2.92
C PRO A 176 -45.77 15.61 -2.88
N ASP A 177 -45.79 14.84 -3.97
CA ASP A 177 -46.47 13.54 -4.05
C ASP A 177 -45.67 12.38 -3.40
N GLY A 178 -44.49 12.65 -2.85
CA GLY A 178 -43.59 11.67 -2.24
C GLY A 178 -42.65 10.96 -3.21
N THR A 179 -42.72 11.24 -4.52
CA THR A 179 -41.83 10.63 -5.52
C THR A 179 -40.38 11.11 -5.32
N ALA A 180 -39.45 10.17 -5.20
CA ALA A 180 -38.03 10.50 -5.07
C ALA A 180 -37.45 11.09 -6.39
N VAL A 181 -36.63 12.12 -6.23
CA VAL A 181 -35.94 12.79 -7.34
C VAL A 181 -34.43 12.65 -7.17
N SER A 182 -33.75 12.27 -8.25
CA SER A 182 -32.28 12.20 -8.26
C SER A 182 -31.68 13.61 -8.14
N SER A 183 -30.63 13.76 -7.33
CA SER A 183 -29.88 15.03 -7.19
C SER A 183 -29.39 15.58 -8.54
N ASN A 184 -29.14 14.70 -9.53
CA ASN A 184 -28.69 15.11 -10.87
C ASN A 184 -29.79 15.83 -11.70
N ARG A 185 -31.04 15.77 -11.23
CA ARG A 185 -32.20 16.38 -11.89
C ARG A 185 -32.68 17.65 -11.19
N LEU A 186 -31.93 18.11 -10.21
CA LEU A 186 -32.29 19.28 -9.47
C LEU A 186 -31.66 20.54 -10.08
N THR A 187 -32.44 21.60 -10.10
CA THR A 187 -31.97 22.96 -10.38
C THR A 187 -32.60 23.89 -9.37
N ARG A 188 -32.22 25.18 -9.41
CA ARG A 188 -32.85 26.21 -8.58
C ARG A 188 -33.71 27.13 -9.42
N ASP A 189 -34.90 27.47 -8.90
CA ASP A 189 -35.75 28.48 -9.48
C ASP A 189 -35.20 29.90 -9.22
N ALA A 190 -35.85 30.89 -9.76
CA ALA A 190 -35.44 32.31 -9.60
C ALA A 190 -35.49 32.79 -8.13
N GLU A 191 -36.22 32.09 -7.28
CA GLU A 191 -36.34 32.37 -5.84
C GLU A 191 -35.34 31.56 -5.00
N GLY A 192 -34.56 30.65 -5.66
CA GLY A 192 -33.53 29.84 -5.01
C GLY A 192 -34.01 28.49 -4.48
N PHE A 193 -35.25 28.10 -4.68
CA PHE A 193 -35.79 26.78 -4.27
C PHE A 193 -35.35 25.71 -5.24
N LEU A 194 -35.13 24.49 -4.68
CA LEU A 194 -34.83 23.33 -5.51
C LEU A 194 -36.07 22.86 -6.26
N ILE A 195 -35.93 22.71 -7.57
CA ILE A 195 -36.97 22.20 -8.46
C ILE A 195 -36.42 21.00 -9.26
N ASP A 196 -37.31 20.07 -9.53
CA ASP A 196 -37.04 18.96 -10.45
C ASP A 196 -37.13 19.45 -11.90
N GLN A 197 -36.05 19.27 -12.65
CA GLN A 197 -35.93 19.74 -14.04
C GLN A 197 -36.98 19.16 -14.97
N ASP A 198 -37.41 17.91 -14.73
CA ASP A 198 -38.36 17.20 -15.61
C ASP A 198 -39.79 17.68 -15.40
N SER A 199 -40.18 17.96 -14.17
CA SER A 199 -41.56 18.32 -13.82
C SER A 199 -41.76 19.80 -13.51
N GLY A 200 -40.68 20.55 -13.26
CA GLY A 200 -40.75 21.91 -12.81
C GLY A 200 -41.30 22.10 -11.38
N GLN A 201 -41.54 21.02 -10.66
CA GLN A 201 -42.09 21.06 -9.31
C GLN A 201 -41.00 21.31 -8.26
N ARG A 202 -41.32 22.08 -7.24
CA ARG A 202 -40.44 22.21 -6.08
C ARG A 202 -40.28 20.84 -5.37
N VAL A 203 -39.09 20.59 -4.87
CA VAL A 203 -38.77 19.38 -4.12
C VAL A 203 -38.53 19.72 -2.66
N ILE A 204 -38.81 18.75 -1.80
CA ILE A 204 -38.57 18.78 -0.37
C ILE A 204 -37.33 17.95 -0.09
N GLU A 205 -36.49 18.46 0.76
CA GLU A 205 -35.27 17.80 1.28
C GLU A 205 -35.62 16.86 2.44
#